data_9e7c01c2d697c5e19b1570fd33b217c8
#
_entry.id   9e7c01c2d697c5e19b1570fd33b217c8
#
_cell.length_a   1.000
_cell.length_b   1.000
_cell.length_c   1.000
_cell.angle_alpha   90.00
_cell.angle_beta   90.00
_cell.angle_gamma   90.00
#
_symmetry.space_group_name_H-M   'P 1'
#
loop_
_entity.id
_entity.type
_entity.pdbx_description
1 polymer ?
#
loop_
_entity_poly.entity_id
_entity_poly.type
_entity_poly.pdbx_seq_one_letter_code
_entity_poly.pdbx_strand_id
1 'polypeptide(L)'
;MALLLILALAAAAVYLIFFRSDSSQTKRITQKTSITLETTAPPSVLYQGTIPMKTELTLPTEPASLPADQVQLDAQPVLQNPELPTGCEVTALTAALNYAGYPVDKVTMADKYLIQSDPYLTTFGEAFVGSPHNSNAWGCYAPVIVETAQNYIAAQGGNEVVQNLTGCSLKTLLWEVANGTPVITWATINLTSHVEERYYWTTPNGEDAVFLINEHCVLLCGYDLNANTVTVCDPLEGKVDYDLDKFEDRYSLVYQQAVVIRDPDKMQSGETETETVTIMPEIDAQ
;
A
#
# COMPACT_ATOMS: atom_id res chain seq x y z
N MET A 1 25.92 2.09 53.78
CA MET A 1 26.49 2.48 52.46
C MET A 1 26.86 1.33 51.55
N ALA A 2 27.47 0.24 52.06
CA ALA A 2 27.87 -0.91 51.23
C ALA A 2 26.72 -1.63 50.50
N LEU A 3 25.53 -1.77 51.12
CA LEU A 3 24.38 -2.46 50.57
C LEU A 3 23.75 -1.70 49.35
N LEU A 4 23.74 -0.38 49.39
CA LEU A 4 23.24 0.47 48.28
C LEU A 4 24.18 0.43 47.06
N LEU A 5 25.49 0.27 47.28
CA LEU A 5 26.47 0.15 46.20
C LEU A 5 26.36 -1.20 45.48
N ILE A 6 26.07 -2.27 46.20
CA ILE A 6 25.87 -3.62 45.63
C ILE A 6 24.59 -3.68 44.80
N LEU A 7 23.49 -3.05 45.23
CA LEU A 7 22.26 -2.98 44.49
C LEU A 7 22.40 -2.15 43.21
N ALA A 8 23.15 -1.04 43.25
CA ALA A 8 23.41 -0.22 42.05
C ALA A 8 24.28 -0.96 41.01
N LEU A 9 25.27 -1.73 41.45
CA LEU A 9 26.11 -2.55 40.57
C LEU A 9 25.35 -3.73 39.96
N ALA A 10 24.42 -4.35 40.70
CA ALA A 10 23.55 -5.40 40.19
C ALA A 10 22.57 -4.88 39.15
N ALA A 11 21.98 -3.70 39.36
CA ALA A 11 21.09 -3.06 38.41
C ALA A 11 21.83 -2.66 37.11
N ALA A 12 23.05 -2.14 37.22
CA ALA A 12 23.87 -1.81 36.05
C ALA A 12 24.29 -3.06 35.25
N ALA A 13 24.59 -4.19 35.92
CA ALA A 13 24.90 -5.45 35.25
C ALA A 13 23.69 -6.05 34.50
N VAL A 14 22.51 -6.00 35.10
CA VAL A 14 21.27 -6.44 34.47
C VAL A 14 20.93 -5.55 33.26
N TYR A 15 21.08 -4.23 33.38
CA TYR A 15 20.87 -3.29 32.27
C TYR A 15 21.84 -3.57 31.09
N LEU A 16 23.14 -3.83 31.40
CA LEU A 16 24.14 -4.15 30.37
C LEU A 16 23.88 -5.51 29.70
N ILE A 17 23.31 -6.48 30.41
CA ILE A 17 22.98 -7.80 29.86
C ILE A 17 21.73 -7.69 28.94
N PHE A 18 20.70 -6.97 29.33
CA PHE A 18 19.48 -6.83 28.56
C PHE A 18 19.60 -5.86 27.37
N PHE A 19 20.37 -4.79 27.46
CA PHE A 19 20.55 -3.83 26.36
C PHE A 19 21.74 -4.11 25.45
N ARG A 20 22.63 -5.03 25.79
CA ARG A 20 23.78 -5.44 24.95
C ARG A 20 23.50 -6.66 24.08
N SER A 21 22.38 -7.35 24.26
CA SER A 21 22.00 -8.51 23.45
C SER A 21 21.19 -8.15 22.19
N ASP A 22 20.87 -6.87 21.99
CA ASP A 22 20.00 -6.43 20.87
C ASP A 22 20.77 -5.74 19.72
N SER A 23 22.10 -5.85 19.69
CA SER A 23 22.91 -5.22 18.64
C SER A 23 23.55 -6.18 17.64
N SER A 24 23.06 -7.41 17.52
CA SER A 24 23.59 -8.35 16.53
C SER A 24 22.50 -9.17 15.88
N GLN A 25 21.79 -8.60 14.95
CA GLN A 25 21.17 -9.25 13.78
C GLN A 25 20.59 -8.20 12.80
N THR A 26 21.28 -7.07 12.61
CA THR A 26 20.98 -6.28 11.42
C THR A 26 21.83 -6.81 10.28
N LYS A 27 21.39 -7.89 9.64
CA LYS A 27 21.86 -8.21 8.30
C LYS A 27 21.30 -7.14 7.37
N ARG A 28 22.12 -6.16 6.99
CA ARG A 28 21.83 -5.30 5.85
C ARG A 28 21.76 -6.21 4.61
N ILE A 29 20.57 -6.51 4.17
CA ILE A 29 20.36 -7.03 2.82
C ILE A 29 20.43 -5.81 1.90
N THR A 30 21.64 -5.46 1.49
CA THR A 30 21.86 -4.53 0.37
C THR A 30 21.87 -5.38 -0.90
N GLN A 31 20.74 -5.93 -1.28
CA GLN A 31 20.55 -6.42 -2.65
C GLN A 31 19.65 -5.42 -3.38
N LYS A 32 20.26 -4.61 -4.22
CA LYS A 32 19.56 -3.92 -5.30
C LYS A 32 19.15 -4.99 -6.31
N THR A 33 17.95 -5.54 -6.17
CA THR A 33 17.36 -6.37 -7.21
C THR A 33 16.62 -5.43 -8.15
N SER A 34 17.20 -5.18 -9.32
CA SER A 34 16.50 -4.51 -10.40
C SER A 34 15.60 -5.55 -11.06
N ILE A 35 14.29 -5.37 -10.97
CA ILE A 35 13.32 -6.19 -11.71
C ILE A 35 13.27 -5.63 -13.13
N THR A 36 13.80 -6.37 -14.08
CA THR A 36 13.66 -6.03 -15.49
C THR A 36 12.37 -6.68 -15.98
N LEU A 37 11.36 -5.86 -16.26
CA LEU A 37 10.15 -6.33 -16.95
C LEU A 37 10.52 -6.54 -18.43
N GLU A 38 10.53 -7.79 -18.89
CA GLU A 38 10.64 -8.08 -20.32
C GLU A 38 9.27 -7.81 -20.95
N THR A 39 9.09 -6.62 -21.49
CA THR A 39 7.95 -6.25 -22.32
C THR A 39 8.40 -6.13 -23.77
N THR A 40 7.55 -6.49 -24.72
CA THR A 40 7.78 -6.25 -26.16
C THR A 40 7.50 -4.79 -26.55
N ALA A 41 7.00 -3.96 -25.62
CA ALA A 41 6.84 -2.52 -25.74
C ALA A 41 8.00 -1.79 -25.01
N PRO A 42 8.38 -0.55 -25.38
CA PRO A 42 9.44 0.16 -24.70
C PRO A 42 9.08 0.36 -23.21
N PRO A 43 9.99 0.03 -22.28
CA PRO A 43 9.71 0.09 -20.86
C PRO A 43 9.52 1.54 -20.44
N SER A 44 8.33 1.88 -19.97
CA SER A 44 8.04 3.18 -19.38
C SER A 44 8.27 3.23 -17.87
N VAL A 45 8.51 2.09 -17.21
CA VAL A 45 8.66 2.04 -15.74
C VAL A 45 9.78 1.08 -15.34
N LEU A 46 10.80 1.61 -14.67
CA LEU A 46 11.78 0.83 -13.91
C LEU A 46 11.27 0.70 -12.47
N TYR A 47 10.65 -0.41 -12.16
CA TYR A 47 10.28 -0.73 -10.79
C TYR A 47 11.55 -1.10 -10.01
N GLN A 48 11.89 -0.33 -8.97
CA GLN A 48 13.03 -0.57 -8.09
C GLN A 48 12.56 -0.96 -6.70
N GLY A 49 12.03 -2.15 -6.55
CA GLY A 49 11.65 -2.68 -5.26
C GLY A 49 11.29 -4.16 -5.38
N THR A 50 11.54 -4.91 -4.35
CA THR A 50 11.12 -6.30 -4.28
C THR A 50 9.73 -6.33 -3.66
N ILE A 51 8.69 -6.52 -4.48
CA ILE A 51 7.40 -6.92 -3.91
C ILE A 51 7.56 -8.37 -3.48
N PRO A 52 7.38 -8.70 -2.20
CA PRO A 52 7.35 -10.10 -1.77
C PRO A 52 6.00 -10.72 -2.17
N MET A 53 5.75 -10.82 -3.49
CA MET A 53 4.51 -11.36 -4.03
C MET A 53 4.77 -12.16 -5.28
N LYS A 54 4.43 -13.44 -5.24
CA LYS A 54 4.28 -14.29 -6.42
C LYS A 54 2.88 -14.07 -6.99
N THR A 55 2.69 -13.03 -7.80
CA THR A 55 1.39 -12.79 -8.43
C THR A 55 1.60 -12.39 -9.88
N GLU A 56 0.96 -13.11 -10.78
CA GLU A 56 0.80 -12.65 -12.16
C GLU A 56 -0.24 -11.51 -12.13
N LEU A 57 0.17 -10.30 -12.50
CA LEU A 57 -0.72 -9.17 -12.64
C LEU A 57 -0.98 -8.91 -14.11
N THR A 58 -2.25 -8.79 -14.45
CA THR A 58 -2.66 -8.26 -15.76
C THR A 58 -2.83 -6.76 -15.61
N LEU A 59 -1.89 -6.00 -16.14
CA LEU A 59 -1.89 -4.54 -16.03
C LEU A 59 -2.40 -3.90 -17.31
N PRO A 60 -3.10 -2.76 -17.23
CA PRO A 60 -3.46 -1.97 -18.40
C PRO A 60 -2.19 -1.34 -19.00
N THR A 61 -2.16 -1.23 -20.32
CA THR A 61 -1.14 -0.46 -21.02
C THR A 61 -1.22 1.01 -20.62
N GLU A 62 -0.08 1.65 -20.41
CA GLU A 62 -0.05 3.08 -20.09
C GLU A 62 -0.75 3.91 -21.17
N PRO A 63 -1.68 4.79 -20.81
CA PRO A 63 -2.43 5.60 -21.78
C PRO A 63 -1.49 6.59 -22.49
N ALA A 64 -1.70 6.81 -23.79
CA ALA A 64 -0.92 7.77 -24.57
C ALA A 64 -1.07 9.21 -24.03
N SER A 65 -2.28 9.58 -23.61
CA SER A 65 -2.61 10.89 -23.03
C SER A 65 -3.75 10.77 -22.01
N LEU A 66 -3.86 11.75 -21.13
CA LEU A 66 -5.03 11.92 -20.27
C LEU A 66 -6.18 12.57 -21.04
N PRO A 67 -7.46 12.21 -20.73
CA PRO A 67 -8.62 12.76 -21.44
C PRO A 67 -8.94 14.22 -21.05
N ALA A 68 -8.42 14.71 -19.93
CA ALA A 68 -8.60 16.08 -19.46
C ALA A 68 -7.39 16.55 -18.66
N ASP A 69 -7.16 17.88 -18.62
CA ASP A 69 -6.09 18.48 -17.83
C ASP A 69 -6.44 18.61 -16.34
N GLN A 70 -7.72 18.56 -16.00
CA GLN A 70 -8.22 18.65 -14.64
C GLN A 70 -9.43 17.74 -14.45
N VAL A 71 -9.41 16.99 -13.35
CA VAL A 71 -10.54 16.13 -12.92
C VAL A 71 -10.66 16.16 -11.41
N GLN A 72 -11.89 16.22 -10.90
CA GLN A 72 -12.19 16.11 -9.48
C GLN A 72 -13.40 15.21 -9.29
N LEU A 73 -13.21 14.06 -8.66
CA LEU A 73 -14.29 13.17 -8.27
C LEU A 73 -14.89 13.59 -6.93
N ASP A 74 -16.19 13.31 -6.74
CA ASP A 74 -16.90 13.61 -5.49
C ASP A 74 -16.70 12.50 -4.41
N ALA A 75 -15.53 11.90 -4.37
CA ALA A 75 -15.17 10.98 -3.30
C ALA A 75 -15.03 11.73 -1.96
N GLN A 76 -15.63 11.17 -0.92
CA GLN A 76 -15.63 11.77 0.41
C GLN A 76 -14.56 11.10 1.29
N PRO A 77 -13.76 11.86 2.03
CA PRO A 77 -12.75 11.28 2.91
C PRO A 77 -13.38 10.58 4.10
N VAL A 78 -12.75 9.49 4.53
CA VAL A 78 -13.01 8.82 5.80
C VAL A 78 -11.75 8.98 6.66
N LEU A 79 -11.89 9.49 7.90
CA LEU A 79 -10.76 9.62 8.81
C LEU A 79 -10.54 8.33 9.58
N GLN A 80 -9.28 7.87 9.70
CA GLN A 80 -8.96 6.63 10.40
C GLN A 80 -9.05 6.77 11.92
N ASN A 81 -8.64 7.91 12.47
CA ASN A 81 -8.65 8.19 13.91
C ASN A 81 -10.07 8.53 14.41
N PRO A 82 -10.38 8.22 15.70
CA PRO A 82 -9.51 7.55 16.68
C PRO A 82 -9.57 6.01 16.62
N GLU A 83 -10.50 5.40 15.87
CA GLU A 83 -10.85 3.97 15.99
C GLU A 83 -9.78 3.05 15.36
N LEU A 84 -9.13 3.49 14.30
CA LEU A 84 -8.18 2.69 13.51
C LEU A 84 -6.83 3.42 13.34
N PRO A 85 -6.04 3.61 14.42
CA PRO A 85 -4.83 4.44 14.37
C PRO A 85 -3.75 3.97 13.37
N THR A 86 -3.78 2.69 12.94
CA THR A 86 -2.87 2.14 11.91
C THR A 86 -3.63 1.61 10.69
N GLY A 87 -4.90 2.00 10.52
CA GLY A 87 -5.79 1.42 9.49
C GLY A 87 -5.96 2.30 8.25
N CYS A 88 -4.90 2.93 7.73
CA CYS A 88 -5.01 3.79 6.55
C CYS A 88 -5.53 3.03 5.34
N GLU A 89 -5.12 1.79 5.11
CA GLU A 89 -5.47 0.98 3.96
C GLU A 89 -6.97 0.61 3.95
N VAL A 90 -7.48 0.09 5.08
CA VAL A 90 -8.89 -0.26 5.20
C VAL A 90 -9.78 0.98 5.22
N THR A 91 -9.26 2.11 5.69
CA THR A 91 -9.97 3.40 5.68
C THR A 91 -10.05 3.99 4.27
N ALA A 92 -8.96 3.96 3.50
CA ALA A 92 -8.95 4.35 2.09
C ALA A 92 -9.88 3.44 1.25
N LEU A 93 -9.85 2.12 1.51
CA LEU A 93 -10.79 1.18 0.92
C LEU A 93 -12.25 1.53 1.25
N THR A 94 -12.54 1.87 2.50
CA THR A 94 -13.89 2.30 2.92
C THR A 94 -14.37 3.51 2.13
N ALA A 95 -13.51 4.50 1.93
CA ALA A 95 -13.83 5.67 1.12
C ALA A 95 -14.11 5.31 -0.35
N ALA A 96 -13.31 4.39 -0.93
CA ALA A 96 -13.50 3.89 -2.30
C ALA A 96 -14.81 3.12 -2.46
N LEU A 97 -15.14 2.23 -1.51
CA LEU A 97 -16.39 1.48 -1.51
C LEU A 97 -17.61 2.39 -1.37
N ASN A 98 -17.55 3.38 -0.50
CA ASN A 98 -18.63 4.38 -0.35
C ASN A 98 -18.84 5.17 -1.66
N TYR A 99 -17.78 5.53 -2.37
CA TYR A 99 -17.86 6.17 -3.68
C TYR A 99 -18.46 5.23 -4.73
N ALA A 100 -18.11 3.95 -4.71
CA ALA A 100 -18.66 2.94 -5.61
C ALA A 100 -20.13 2.58 -5.34
N GLY A 101 -20.76 3.15 -4.31
CA GLY A 101 -22.16 2.90 -3.97
C GLY A 101 -22.40 1.79 -2.95
N TYR A 102 -21.37 1.37 -2.26
CA TYR A 102 -21.37 0.37 -1.18
C TYR A 102 -21.17 1.02 0.19
N PRO A 103 -22.20 1.65 0.79
CA PRO A 103 -22.05 2.40 2.03
C PRO A 103 -21.69 1.46 3.19
N VAL A 104 -20.54 1.74 3.81
CA VAL A 104 -20.02 0.99 4.95
C VAL A 104 -19.19 1.92 5.84
N ASP A 105 -19.08 1.60 7.11
CA ASP A 105 -18.14 2.27 8.01
C ASP A 105 -16.80 1.51 8.11
N LYS A 106 -15.74 2.24 8.42
CA LYS A 106 -14.37 1.71 8.50
C LYS A 106 -14.19 0.61 9.55
N VAL A 107 -14.90 0.70 10.68
CA VAL A 107 -14.81 -0.28 11.77
C VAL A 107 -15.44 -1.60 11.33
N THR A 108 -16.60 -1.54 10.68
CA THR A 108 -17.23 -2.74 10.09
C THR A 108 -16.31 -3.38 9.04
N MET A 109 -15.64 -2.59 8.19
CA MET A 109 -14.66 -3.13 7.23
C MET A 109 -13.49 -3.79 7.93
N ALA A 110 -12.91 -3.14 8.94
CA ALA A 110 -11.80 -3.67 9.71
C ALA A 110 -12.15 -4.96 10.44
N ASP A 111 -13.32 -5.02 11.09
CA ASP A 111 -13.67 -6.12 12.00
C ASP A 111 -14.21 -7.35 11.28
N LYS A 112 -14.85 -7.16 10.12
CA LYS A 112 -15.58 -8.25 9.47
C LYS A 112 -14.99 -8.73 8.15
N TYR A 113 -14.24 -7.88 7.47
CA TYR A 113 -13.80 -8.15 6.09
C TYR A 113 -12.30 -8.10 5.91
N LEU A 114 -11.57 -7.22 6.65
CA LEU A 114 -10.14 -7.13 6.55
C LEU A 114 -9.47 -8.43 7.01
N ILE A 115 -8.67 -9.02 6.14
CA ILE A 115 -7.90 -10.21 6.47
C ILE A 115 -6.77 -9.79 7.40
N GLN A 116 -6.78 -10.27 8.62
CA GLN A 116 -5.82 -9.94 9.68
C GLN A 116 -5.09 -11.18 10.15
N SER A 117 -3.83 -11.04 10.52
CA SER A 117 -3.03 -12.12 11.09
C SER A 117 -2.05 -11.61 12.13
N ASP A 118 -1.65 -12.48 13.03
CA ASP A 118 -0.59 -12.19 13.99
C ASP A 118 0.78 -12.09 13.27
N PRO A 119 1.71 -11.28 13.80
CA PRO A 119 3.10 -11.27 13.38
C PRO A 119 3.72 -12.68 13.39
N TYR A 120 4.74 -12.92 12.55
CA TYR A 120 5.44 -14.19 12.36
C TYR A 120 4.66 -15.29 11.62
N LEU A 121 3.35 -15.15 11.40
CA LEU A 121 2.52 -16.14 10.72
C LEU A 121 2.24 -15.82 9.26
N THR A 122 2.43 -14.57 8.84
CA THR A 122 2.04 -14.03 7.54
C THR A 122 3.05 -13.00 7.03
N THR A 123 2.94 -12.66 5.76
CA THR A 123 3.57 -11.47 5.15
C THR A 123 2.57 -10.33 5.04
N PHE A 124 3.04 -9.11 4.75
CA PHE A 124 2.20 -7.93 4.54
C PHE A 124 1.38 -7.98 3.23
N GLY A 125 1.70 -8.90 2.34
CA GLY A 125 0.95 -9.17 1.11
C GLY A 125 -0.18 -10.20 1.30
N GLU A 126 -0.22 -10.93 2.41
CA GLU A 126 -1.20 -11.97 2.68
C GLU A 126 -2.26 -11.55 3.70
N ALA A 127 -1.89 -10.70 4.67
CA ALA A 127 -2.81 -10.17 5.66
C ALA A 127 -2.35 -8.82 6.21
N PHE A 128 -3.27 -8.06 6.79
CA PHE A 128 -2.96 -6.95 7.67
C PHE A 128 -2.28 -7.51 8.93
N VAL A 129 -1.05 -7.09 9.18
CA VAL A 129 -0.25 -7.62 10.28
C VAL A 129 -0.56 -6.89 11.58
N GLY A 130 -1.18 -7.59 12.50
CA GLY A 130 -1.73 -7.07 13.74
C GLY A 130 -3.19 -6.68 13.60
N SER A 131 -3.61 -5.62 14.30
CA SER A 131 -4.97 -5.09 14.23
C SER A 131 -4.96 -3.59 14.01
N PRO A 132 -5.76 -3.04 13.08
CA PRO A 132 -5.80 -1.60 12.81
C PRO A 132 -6.28 -0.77 14.01
N HIS A 133 -6.92 -1.40 15.01
CA HIS A 133 -7.26 -0.76 16.28
C HIS A 133 -6.07 -0.53 17.21
N ASN A 134 -4.93 -1.16 16.93
CA ASN A 134 -3.75 -1.08 17.76
C ASN A 134 -2.73 -0.11 17.15
N SER A 135 -2.38 0.96 17.87
CA SER A 135 -1.38 1.94 17.42
C SER A 135 0.04 1.40 17.22
N ASN A 136 0.31 0.16 17.64
CA ASN A 136 1.58 -0.54 17.43
C ASN A 136 1.48 -1.64 16.36
N ALA A 137 0.38 -1.74 15.63
CA ALA A 137 0.29 -2.65 14.48
C ALA A 137 1.08 -2.08 13.29
N TRP A 138 1.20 -2.88 12.25
CA TRP A 138 1.90 -2.50 11.01
C TRP A 138 0.92 -1.99 9.96
N GLY A 139 0.51 -2.86 9.05
CA GLY A 139 -0.33 -2.56 7.91
C GLY A 139 -0.40 -3.74 6.96
N CYS A 140 -0.77 -3.48 5.71
CA CYS A 140 -0.80 -4.47 4.63
C CYS A 140 -0.53 -3.83 3.27
N TYR A 141 -0.34 -4.69 2.27
CA TYR A 141 -0.12 -4.27 0.89
C TYR A 141 -1.34 -4.51 0.00
N ALA A 142 -1.28 -4.04 -1.23
CA ALA A 142 -2.39 -4.02 -2.18
C ALA A 142 -3.18 -5.34 -2.32
N PRO A 143 -2.58 -6.55 -2.31
CA PRO A 143 -3.35 -7.78 -2.44
C PRO A 143 -4.38 -8.00 -1.35
N VAL A 144 -4.04 -7.65 -0.11
CA VAL A 144 -4.95 -7.76 1.04
C VAL A 144 -6.17 -6.87 0.84
N ILE A 145 -5.97 -5.67 0.31
CA ILE A 145 -7.04 -4.71 0.02
C ILE A 145 -7.89 -5.19 -1.16
N VAL A 146 -7.30 -5.80 -2.17
CA VAL A 146 -8.05 -6.43 -3.28
C VAL A 146 -8.97 -7.52 -2.76
N GLU A 147 -8.45 -8.47 -1.98
CA GLU A 147 -9.23 -9.58 -1.45
C GLU A 147 -10.31 -9.10 -0.47
N THR A 148 -9.97 -8.14 0.38
CA THR A 148 -10.93 -7.52 1.32
C THR A 148 -12.09 -6.85 0.57
N ALA A 149 -11.79 -6.10 -0.50
CA ALA A 149 -12.80 -5.45 -1.35
C ALA A 149 -13.69 -6.48 -2.06
N GLN A 150 -13.09 -7.50 -2.67
CA GLN A 150 -13.82 -8.58 -3.35
C GLN A 150 -14.77 -9.30 -2.42
N ASN A 151 -14.30 -9.67 -1.22
CA ASN A 151 -15.12 -10.36 -0.22
C ASN A 151 -16.31 -9.50 0.24
N TYR A 152 -16.10 -8.20 0.44
CA TYR A 152 -17.17 -7.29 0.81
C TYR A 152 -18.18 -7.11 -0.32
N ILE A 153 -17.74 -6.80 -1.53
CA ILE A 153 -18.61 -6.58 -2.71
C ILE A 153 -19.45 -7.85 -2.97
N ALA A 154 -18.82 -9.03 -2.96
CA ALA A 154 -19.51 -10.28 -3.14
C ALA A 154 -20.58 -10.53 -2.05
N ALA A 155 -20.29 -10.18 -0.80
CA ALA A 155 -21.24 -10.27 0.32
C ALA A 155 -22.44 -9.32 0.16
N GLN A 156 -22.28 -8.22 -0.59
CA GLN A 156 -23.36 -7.29 -0.95
C GLN A 156 -24.09 -7.70 -2.24
N GLY A 157 -23.66 -8.76 -2.93
CA GLY A 157 -24.22 -9.19 -4.22
C GLY A 157 -23.81 -8.30 -5.39
N GLY A 158 -22.72 -7.55 -5.24
CA GLY A 158 -22.15 -6.70 -6.30
C GLY A 158 -21.33 -7.48 -7.32
N ASN A 159 -21.01 -6.84 -8.42
CA ASN A 159 -20.27 -7.40 -9.56
C ASN A 159 -19.11 -6.50 -10.02
N GLU A 160 -18.74 -5.50 -9.23
CA GLU A 160 -17.62 -4.61 -9.51
C GLU A 160 -16.32 -5.39 -9.66
N VAL A 161 -15.50 -4.91 -10.59
CA VAL A 161 -14.18 -5.48 -10.85
C VAL A 161 -13.16 -4.80 -9.95
N VAL A 162 -12.58 -5.55 -9.02
CA VAL A 162 -11.46 -5.10 -8.20
C VAL A 162 -10.17 -5.57 -8.83
N GLN A 163 -9.29 -4.62 -9.16
CA GLN A 163 -8.03 -4.92 -9.83
C GLN A 163 -6.85 -4.31 -9.09
N ASN A 164 -5.79 -5.12 -8.96
CA ASN A 164 -4.48 -4.67 -8.49
C ASN A 164 -3.73 -4.00 -9.66
N LEU A 165 -3.38 -2.74 -9.52
CA LEU A 165 -2.61 -1.94 -10.48
C LEU A 165 -1.18 -1.68 -10.01
N THR A 166 -0.68 -2.44 -9.04
CA THR A 166 0.68 -2.30 -8.54
C THR A 166 1.69 -2.39 -9.68
N GLY A 167 2.57 -1.40 -9.78
CA GLY A 167 3.57 -1.27 -10.86
C GLY A 167 3.12 -0.37 -12.02
N CYS A 168 1.87 0.08 -12.06
CA CYS A 168 1.43 1.07 -13.05
C CYS A 168 2.06 2.44 -12.78
N SER A 169 2.25 3.23 -13.84
CA SER A 169 2.67 4.63 -13.69
C SER A 169 1.59 5.48 -13.03
N LEU A 170 1.96 6.61 -12.40
CA LEU A 170 0.99 7.57 -11.89
C LEU A 170 0.04 8.04 -13.00
N LYS A 171 0.53 8.21 -14.23
CA LYS A 171 -0.31 8.57 -15.38
C LYS A 171 -1.46 7.58 -15.62
N THR A 172 -1.22 6.28 -15.45
CA THR A 172 -2.28 5.26 -15.50
C THR A 172 -3.31 5.46 -14.39
N LEU A 173 -2.88 5.79 -13.17
CA LEU A 173 -3.80 6.08 -12.06
C LEU A 173 -4.63 7.36 -12.32
N LEU A 174 -4.01 8.41 -12.86
CA LEU A 174 -4.72 9.63 -13.26
C LEU A 174 -5.74 9.37 -14.38
N TRP A 175 -5.44 8.44 -15.28
CA TRP A 175 -6.39 8.01 -16.32
C TRP A 175 -7.61 7.30 -15.72
N GLU A 176 -7.43 6.44 -14.69
CA GLU A 176 -8.55 5.86 -13.95
C GLU A 176 -9.44 6.95 -13.33
N VAL A 177 -8.81 7.93 -12.67
CA VAL A 177 -9.53 9.07 -12.09
C VAL A 177 -10.29 9.85 -13.17
N ALA A 178 -9.65 10.07 -14.34
CA ALA A 178 -10.29 10.77 -15.46
C ALA A 178 -11.51 10.01 -16.05
N ASN A 179 -11.56 8.70 -15.88
CA ASN A 179 -12.67 7.85 -16.26
C ASN A 179 -13.66 7.58 -15.12
N GLY A 180 -13.58 8.33 -14.03
CA GLY A 180 -14.54 8.31 -12.94
C GLY A 180 -14.27 7.27 -11.85
N THR A 181 -13.09 6.64 -11.85
CA THR A 181 -12.68 5.63 -10.84
C THR A 181 -11.62 6.18 -9.93
N PRO A 182 -11.88 6.45 -8.64
CA PRO A 182 -10.84 6.81 -7.69
C PRO A 182 -9.93 5.62 -7.41
N VAL A 183 -8.66 5.89 -7.10
CA VAL A 183 -7.63 4.86 -6.95
C VAL A 183 -7.13 4.81 -5.51
N ILE A 184 -7.26 3.66 -4.85
CA ILE A 184 -6.58 3.38 -3.59
C ILE A 184 -5.10 3.22 -3.92
N THR A 185 -4.22 4.03 -3.32
CA THR A 185 -2.81 4.03 -3.65
C THR A 185 -1.94 4.32 -2.44
N TRP A 186 -0.72 3.83 -2.44
CA TRP A 186 0.24 4.08 -1.38
C TRP A 186 1.18 5.22 -1.76
N ALA A 187 1.46 6.03 -0.80
CA ALA A 187 2.48 7.07 -0.82
C ALA A 187 3.24 7.02 0.51
N THR A 188 3.67 8.16 1.04
CA THR A 188 4.31 8.23 2.35
C THR A 188 3.60 9.22 3.25
N ILE A 189 3.61 8.98 4.57
CA ILE A 189 3.04 9.91 5.55
C ILE A 189 3.60 11.32 5.33
N ASN A 190 2.72 12.32 5.14
CA ASN A 190 3.07 13.71 4.86
C ASN A 190 4.02 13.91 3.66
N LEU A 191 3.98 12.99 2.70
CA LEU A 191 4.90 12.94 1.57
C LEU A 191 6.39 13.07 1.98
N THR A 192 6.79 12.44 3.07
CA THR A 192 8.20 12.36 3.44
C THR A 192 9.01 11.58 2.41
N SER A 193 10.27 11.97 2.21
CA SER A 193 11.20 11.23 1.34
C SER A 193 11.91 10.07 2.04
N HIS A 194 11.69 9.94 3.34
CA HIS A 194 12.32 8.88 4.13
C HIS A 194 11.42 7.64 4.14
N VAL A 195 11.83 6.64 3.39
CA VAL A 195 11.27 5.30 3.40
C VAL A 195 12.41 4.33 3.72
N GLU A 196 12.17 3.41 4.63
CA GLU A 196 13.11 2.36 4.98
C GLU A 196 12.41 1.01 4.75
N GLU A 197 12.98 0.19 3.87
CA GLU A 197 12.60 -1.20 3.72
C GLU A 197 13.21 -2.00 4.87
N ARG A 198 12.37 -2.60 5.69
CA ARG A 198 12.80 -3.33 6.88
C ARG A 198 12.28 -4.76 6.88
N TYR A 199 13.20 -5.71 6.93
CA TYR A 199 12.90 -7.10 7.24
C TYR A 199 12.52 -7.26 8.71
N TYR A 200 11.49 -8.04 8.98
CA TYR A 200 11.04 -8.32 10.36
C TYR A 200 11.16 -9.79 10.73
N TRP A 201 10.69 -10.72 9.90
CA TRP A 201 10.73 -12.15 10.14
C TRP A 201 10.61 -12.96 8.85
N THR A 202 10.91 -14.26 8.94
CA THR A 202 10.53 -15.24 7.92
C THR A 202 9.33 -16.04 8.42
N THR A 203 8.29 -16.19 7.63
CA THR A 203 7.09 -16.95 7.96
C THR A 203 7.39 -18.45 8.06
N PRO A 204 6.49 -19.29 8.65
CA PRO A 204 6.67 -20.73 8.67
C PRO A 204 6.78 -21.37 7.28
N ASN A 205 6.27 -20.70 6.24
CA ASN A 205 6.36 -21.15 4.85
C ASN A 205 7.67 -20.73 4.15
N GLY A 206 8.55 -20.01 4.86
CA GLY A 206 9.84 -19.57 4.34
C GLY A 206 9.81 -18.26 3.56
N GLU A 207 8.73 -17.47 3.67
CA GLU A 207 8.60 -16.16 3.02
C GLU A 207 9.04 -15.04 3.96
N ASP A 208 9.77 -14.06 3.44
CA ASP A 208 10.25 -12.94 4.22
C ASP A 208 9.19 -11.85 4.36
N ALA A 209 8.90 -11.43 5.59
CA ALA A 209 8.04 -10.30 5.88
C ALA A 209 8.87 -9.01 5.92
N VAL A 210 8.72 -8.21 4.89
CA VAL A 210 9.39 -6.92 4.70
C VAL A 210 8.36 -5.81 4.70
N PHE A 211 8.56 -4.77 5.51
CA PHE A 211 7.66 -3.62 5.62
C PHE A 211 8.37 -2.32 5.27
N LEU A 212 7.64 -1.42 4.64
CA LEU A 212 8.10 -0.08 4.29
C LEU A 212 7.72 0.91 5.40
N ILE A 213 8.70 1.34 6.17
CA ILE A 213 8.50 2.35 7.21
C ILE A 213 8.09 3.68 6.55
N ASN A 214 7.09 4.34 7.13
CA ASN A 214 6.47 5.58 6.65
C ASN A 214 5.60 5.42 5.38
N GLU A 215 5.28 4.19 4.95
CA GLU A 215 4.23 4.02 3.96
C GLU A 215 2.89 4.55 4.49
N HIS A 216 2.03 5.00 3.59
CA HIS A 216 0.70 5.52 3.90
C HIS A 216 -0.24 5.34 2.74
N CYS A 217 -1.42 4.79 3.00
CA CYS A 217 -2.43 4.53 1.99
C CYS A 217 -3.47 5.65 1.95
N VAL A 218 -3.78 6.14 0.75
CA VAL A 218 -4.74 7.21 0.48
C VAL A 218 -5.67 6.84 -0.69
N LEU A 219 -6.75 7.59 -0.89
CA LEU A 219 -7.61 7.46 -2.06
C LEU A 219 -7.39 8.65 -3.01
N LEU A 220 -6.72 8.42 -4.14
CA LEU A 220 -6.53 9.41 -5.20
C LEU A 220 -7.86 9.66 -5.91
N CYS A 221 -8.35 10.90 -5.90
CA CYS A 221 -9.67 11.25 -6.41
C CYS A 221 -9.72 12.49 -7.29
N GLY A 222 -8.58 13.10 -7.61
CA GLY A 222 -8.52 14.26 -8.49
C GLY A 222 -7.11 14.62 -8.90
N TYR A 223 -7.00 15.47 -9.90
CA TYR A 223 -5.74 16.10 -10.33
C TYR A 223 -6.00 17.39 -11.11
N ASP A 224 -4.99 18.26 -11.14
CA ASP A 224 -4.92 19.46 -11.99
C ASP A 224 -3.49 19.58 -12.53
N LEU A 225 -3.32 19.28 -13.83
CA LEU A 225 -2.01 19.34 -14.49
C LEU A 225 -1.51 20.78 -14.63
N ASN A 226 -2.40 21.77 -14.70
CA ASN A 226 -2.00 23.18 -14.81
C ASN A 226 -1.49 23.72 -13.47
N ALA A 227 -2.06 23.23 -12.35
CA ALA A 227 -1.61 23.55 -11.00
C ALA A 227 -0.52 22.61 -10.49
N ASN A 228 -0.19 21.55 -11.23
CA ASN A 228 0.72 20.47 -10.82
C ASN A 228 0.31 19.84 -9.49
N THR A 229 -0.98 19.47 -9.34
CA THR A 229 -1.50 18.88 -8.10
C THR A 229 -2.28 17.60 -8.35
N VAL A 230 -2.30 16.74 -7.33
CA VAL A 230 -3.24 15.63 -7.16
C VAL A 230 -4.08 15.87 -5.93
N THR A 231 -5.38 15.52 -5.99
CA THR A 231 -6.28 15.57 -4.84
C THR A 231 -6.48 14.16 -4.29
N VAL A 232 -6.27 13.99 -2.99
CA VAL A 232 -6.48 12.73 -2.29
C VAL A 232 -7.49 12.87 -1.15
N CYS A 233 -8.22 11.80 -0.84
CA CYS A 233 -8.86 11.60 0.43
C CYS A 233 -7.86 10.86 1.34
N ASP A 234 -7.21 11.59 2.21
CA ASP A 234 -6.20 11.09 3.14
C ASP A 234 -6.86 10.67 4.46
N PRO A 235 -6.68 9.42 4.94
CA PRO A 235 -7.24 8.95 6.20
C PRO A 235 -6.78 9.72 7.45
N LEU A 236 -5.67 10.46 7.37
CA LEU A 236 -5.16 11.29 8.47
C LEU A 236 -5.64 12.75 8.39
N GLU A 237 -5.71 13.31 7.18
CA GLU A 237 -5.86 14.76 6.96
C GLU A 237 -7.21 15.14 6.32
N GLY A 238 -7.95 14.19 5.76
CA GLY A 238 -9.16 14.47 4.99
C GLY A 238 -8.88 14.69 3.51
N LYS A 239 -9.63 15.59 2.85
CA LYS A 239 -9.40 15.89 1.44
C LYS A 239 -8.29 16.93 1.30
N VAL A 240 -7.18 16.57 0.63
CA VAL A 240 -5.94 17.37 0.54
C VAL A 240 -5.43 17.40 -0.90
N ASP A 241 -4.85 18.52 -1.30
CA ASP A 241 -4.09 18.64 -2.53
C ASP A 241 -2.60 18.52 -2.23
N TYR A 242 -1.93 17.65 -2.99
CA TYR A 242 -0.48 17.46 -2.94
C TYR A 242 0.16 17.86 -4.27
N ASP A 243 1.41 18.31 -4.23
CA ASP A 243 2.23 18.50 -5.41
C ASP A 243 2.36 17.19 -6.17
N LEU A 244 2.04 17.19 -7.48
CA LEU A 244 1.96 16.00 -8.32
C LEU A 244 3.31 15.30 -8.45
N ASP A 245 4.38 16.06 -8.75
CA ASP A 245 5.72 15.49 -8.94
C ASP A 245 6.22 14.85 -7.64
N LYS A 246 5.95 15.51 -6.52
CA LYS A 246 6.30 14.98 -5.21
C LYS A 246 5.50 13.73 -4.86
N PHE A 247 4.21 13.70 -5.20
CA PHE A 247 3.37 12.52 -4.98
C PHE A 247 3.86 11.34 -5.83
N GLU A 248 4.19 11.56 -7.11
CA GLU A 248 4.74 10.53 -8.01
C GLU A 248 6.03 9.93 -7.47
N ASP A 249 6.94 10.79 -6.99
CA ASP A 249 8.19 10.34 -6.37
C ASP A 249 7.91 9.48 -5.11
N ARG A 250 6.93 9.85 -4.26
CA ARG A 250 6.58 9.07 -3.05
C ARG A 250 5.85 7.79 -3.38
N TYR A 251 4.99 7.81 -4.38
CA TYR A 251 4.34 6.62 -4.92
C TYR A 251 5.36 5.59 -5.42
N SER A 252 6.42 6.06 -6.09
CA SER A 252 7.49 5.19 -6.57
C SER A 252 8.32 4.56 -5.46
N LEU A 253 8.45 5.23 -4.30
CA LEU A 253 9.20 4.71 -3.14
C LEU A 253 8.49 3.55 -2.40
N VAL A 254 7.18 3.39 -2.60
CA VAL A 254 6.35 2.40 -1.89
C VAL A 254 5.78 1.33 -2.82
N TYR A 255 6.61 0.87 -3.75
CA TYR A 255 6.33 -0.20 -4.71
C TYR A 255 5.24 0.13 -5.74
N GLN A 256 4.93 1.41 -5.98
CA GLN A 256 3.88 1.80 -6.92
C GLN A 256 2.56 1.02 -6.69
N GLN A 257 2.17 0.84 -5.44
CA GLN A 257 0.99 0.06 -5.09
C GLN A 257 -0.30 0.81 -5.38
N ALA A 258 -1.23 0.14 -6.07
CA ALA A 258 -2.54 0.71 -6.37
C ALA A 258 -3.62 -0.35 -6.53
N VAL A 259 -4.86 0.02 -6.18
CA VAL A 259 -6.05 -0.81 -6.33
C VAL A 259 -7.22 0.04 -6.82
N VAL A 260 -8.00 -0.50 -7.76
CA VAL A 260 -9.22 0.14 -8.26
C VAL A 260 -10.43 -0.77 -8.08
N ILE A 261 -11.61 -0.14 -7.93
CA ILE A 261 -12.92 -0.78 -7.93
C ILE A 261 -13.71 -0.17 -9.08
N ARG A 262 -13.92 -0.93 -10.15
CA ARG A 262 -14.61 -0.45 -11.36
C ARG A 262 -16.00 -1.04 -11.45
N ASP A 263 -16.95 -0.19 -11.82
CA ASP A 263 -18.26 -0.61 -12.27
C ASP A 263 -18.13 -1.24 -13.68
N PRO A 264 -18.44 -2.53 -13.86
CA PRO A 264 -18.28 -3.20 -15.14
C PRO A 264 -19.15 -2.58 -16.24
N ASP A 265 -20.28 -1.96 -15.89
CA ASP A 265 -21.19 -1.30 -16.85
C ASP A 265 -20.62 0.02 -17.37
N LYS A 266 -19.68 0.62 -16.64
CA LYS A 266 -18.96 1.85 -17.02
C LYS A 266 -17.62 1.57 -17.69
N MET A 267 -17.14 0.34 -17.66
CA MET A 267 -15.94 -0.06 -18.40
C MET A 267 -16.26 0.07 -19.89
N GLN A 268 -15.83 1.18 -20.50
CA GLN A 268 -16.00 1.38 -21.93
C GLN A 268 -15.34 0.24 -22.69
N SER A 269 -15.97 -0.17 -23.79
CA SER A 269 -15.46 -1.11 -24.78
C SER A 269 -14.26 -0.57 -25.60
N GLY A 270 -13.54 0.39 -25.08
CA GLY A 270 -12.23 0.83 -25.53
C GLY A 270 -11.21 -0.09 -24.92
N GLU A 271 -10.78 -1.06 -25.72
CA GLU A 271 -9.74 -2.02 -25.43
C GLU A 271 -8.56 -1.33 -24.73
N THR A 272 -8.48 -1.43 -23.40
CA THR A 272 -7.19 -1.37 -22.73
C THR A 272 -6.51 -2.67 -23.12
N GLU A 273 -5.58 -2.61 -24.06
CA GLU A 273 -4.67 -3.72 -24.28
C GLU A 273 -4.08 -4.03 -22.90
N THR A 274 -4.28 -5.27 -22.45
CA THR A 274 -3.76 -5.70 -21.14
C THR A 274 -2.50 -6.51 -21.39
N GLU A 275 -1.47 -6.20 -20.65
CA GLU A 275 -0.22 -6.94 -20.65
C GLU A 275 -0.15 -7.81 -19.39
N THR A 276 0.19 -9.09 -19.56
CA THR A 276 0.42 -9.99 -18.42
C THR A 276 1.85 -9.82 -17.96
N VAL A 277 2.02 -9.26 -16.77
CA VAL A 277 3.32 -9.08 -16.12
C VAL A 277 3.46 -10.11 -15.02
N THR A 278 4.48 -10.97 -15.16
CA THR A 278 4.86 -11.88 -14.07
C THR A 278 5.91 -11.21 -13.22
N ILE A 279 5.54 -10.86 -11.99
CA ILE A 279 6.48 -10.35 -11.01
C ILE A 279 7.10 -11.56 -10.31
N MET A 280 8.32 -11.93 -10.72
CA MET A 280 9.09 -13.00 -10.09
C MET A 280 10.22 -12.41 -9.26
N PRO A 281 10.45 -12.88 -8.03
CA PRO A 281 11.71 -12.58 -7.35
C PRO A 281 12.84 -13.29 -8.11
N GLU A 282 13.86 -12.54 -8.50
CA GLU A 282 15.08 -13.12 -9.04
C GLU A 282 15.79 -13.88 -7.92
N ILE A 283 15.76 -15.20 -8.00
CA ILE A 283 16.55 -16.06 -7.10
C ILE A 283 17.91 -16.21 -7.79
N ASP A 284 18.88 -15.43 -7.34
CA ASP A 284 20.28 -15.71 -7.67
C ASP A 284 20.67 -17.05 -7.05
N ALA A 285 20.70 -18.09 -7.89
CA ALA A 285 21.30 -19.37 -7.54
C ALA A 285 22.83 -19.17 -7.49
N GLN A 286 23.39 -19.12 -6.27
CA GLN A 286 24.80 -19.41 -6.00
C GLN A 286 24.93 -20.61 -5.09
#